data_8b8ebdd01f7065d73b6dd40446367e0c
#
_entry.id   8b8ebdd01f7065d73b6dd40446367e0c
#
_cell.length_a   1.000
_cell.length_b   1.000
_cell.length_c   1.000
_cell.angle_alpha   90.00
_cell.angle_beta   90.00
_cell.angle_gamma   90.00
#
_symmetry.space_group_name_H-M   'P 1'
#
loop_
_entity.id
_entity.type
_entity.pdbx_description
1 polymer ?
#
loop_
_entity_poly.entity_id
_entity_poly.type
_entity_poly.pdbx_seq_one_letter_code
_entity_poly.pdbx_strand_id
1 'polypeptide(L)'
;MKRRDFVKGAGGAALGASALSFLKVLPAEAAGKDGTAVVVIGDTINSLDIHRSGTSRPSYQVAVNCYDRLVAFDTKTLADGSLSYDYSKVRPELAESWTVAPDGMSITFKLKPNAKFQDGTQVTADDVKWSLDRAVSVGGFPTVQMKAGSLEKPEQFVVVDKLTFRIDLLRKSK
;
A
#
# COMPACT_ATOMS: atom_id res chain seq x y z
N MET A 1 32.09 7.21 15.80
CA MET A 1 31.40 7.74 16.98
C MET A 1 30.33 6.76 17.41
N LYS A 2 30.41 6.17 18.61
CA LYS A 2 29.43 5.15 19.06
C LYS A 2 28.18 5.84 19.61
N ARG A 3 27.00 5.26 19.39
CA ARG A 3 25.70 5.80 19.87
C ARG A 3 25.69 6.24 21.34
N ARG A 4 26.50 5.58 22.17
CA ARG A 4 26.68 5.90 23.59
C ARG A 4 27.40 7.22 23.82
N ASP A 5 28.26 7.65 22.94
CA ASP A 5 29.07 8.87 23.13
C ASP A 5 28.24 10.12 22.78
N PHE A 6 27.26 9.98 21.90
CA PHE A 6 26.29 11.05 21.60
C PHE A 6 25.40 11.38 22.82
N VAL A 7 24.98 10.35 23.56
CA VAL A 7 24.15 10.55 24.77
C VAL A 7 24.97 11.11 25.94
N LYS A 8 26.27 10.76 26.02
CA LYS A 8 27.17 11.28 27.09
C LYS A 8 27.60 12.73 26.87
N GLY A 9 27.69 13.16 25.61
CA GLY A 9 28.01 14.56 25.28
C GLY A 9 26.86 15.54 25.55
N ALA A 10 25.64 15.08 25.63
CA ALA A 10 24.47 15.89 25.96
C ALA A 10 24.22 16.05 27.48
N GLY A 11 24.92 15.29 28.29
CA GLY A 11 24.70 15.25 29.75
C GLY A 11 25.61 16.16 30.61
N GLY A 12 26.41 17.03 30.02
CA GLY A 12 27.44 17.83 30.72
C GLY A 12 27.13 19.31 30.93
N ALA A 13 25.98 19.82 30.53
CA ALA A 13 25.57 21.19 30.81
C ALA A 13 24.54 21.19 31.94
N ALA A 14 24.85 21.86 33.05
CA ALA A 14 23.93 22.11 34.15
C ALA A 14 22.67 22.78 33.64
N LEU A 15 21.57 22.06 33.60
CA LEU A 15 20.30 22.52 33.05
C LEU A 15 19.45 23.07 34.20
N GLY A 16 19.39 24.38 34.29
CA GLY A 16 18.26 25.05 34.94
C GLY A 16 16.98 24.77 34.17
N ALA A 17 15.82 25.00 34.77
CA ALA A 17 14.46 24.70 34.27
C ALA A 17 14.13 25.23 32.86
N SER A 18 15.01 25.97 32.20
CA SER A 18 14.89 26.50 30.84
C SER A 18 15.22 25.52 29.71
N ALA A 19 15.87 24.39 30.00
CA ALA A 19 16.24 23.43 28.93
C ALA A 19 15.12 22.50 28.48
N LEU A 20 14.06 22.38 29.26
CA LEU A 20 12.84 21.69 28.84
C LEU A 20 12.05 22.48 27.76
N SER A 21 12.33 23.78 27.62
CA SER A 21 11.71 24.62 26.60
C SER A 21 12.22 24.35 25.17
N PHE A 22 13.37 23.68 25.03
CA PHE A 22 13.89 23.29 23.71
C PHE A 22 13.35 21.95 23.20
N LEU A 23 12.61 21.25 24.04
CA LEU A 23 11.73 20.16 23.61
C LEU A 23 10.32 20.67 23.26
N LYS A 24 10.19 21.92 22.85
CA LYS A 24 9.08 22.25 21.96
C LYS A 24 9.23 21.32 20.77
N VAL A 25 8.36 20.30 20.72
CA VAL A 25 8.03 19.63 19.48
C VAL A 25 7.79 20.78 18.51
N LEU A 26 8.76 21.04 17.62
CA LEU A 26 8.54 21.95 16.52
C LEU A 26 7.26 21.45 15.88
N PRO A 27 6.20 22.25 15.78
CA PRO A 27 5.08 21.86 14.99
C PRO A 27 5.68 21.42 13.65
N ALA A 28 5.19 20.32 13.13
CA ALA A 28 5.66 19.79 11.85
C ALA A 28 5.34 20.82 10.75
N GLU A 29 6.07 21.93 10.71
CA GLU A 29 6.23 22.77 9.52
C GLU A 29 7.11 22.04 8.50
N ALA A 30 6.92 20.74 8.39
CA ALA A 30 7.50 19.94 7.35
C ALA A 30 6.69 20.01 6.05
N ALA A 31 5.63 20.79 5.99
CA ALA A 31 5.10 21.26 4.74
C ALA A 31 6.06 22.36 4.27
N GLY A 32 6.96 22.04 3.37
CA GLY A 32 7.71 23.06 2.64
C GLY A 32 6.72 24.11 2.13
N LYS A 33 7.13 25.38 2.08
CA LYS A 33 6.29 26.52 1.67
C LYS A 33 5.60 26.30 0.32
N ASP A 34 6.00 25.28 -0.42
CA ASP A 34 5.53 24.95 -1.77
C ASP A 34 4.71 23.64 -1.84
N GLY A 35 4.13 23.17 -0.73
CA GLY A 35 3.36 21.92 -0.71
C GLY A 35 4.22 20.64 -0.85
N THR A 36 5.53 20.74 -0.66
CA THR A 36 6.45 19.60 -0.71
C THR A 36 6.49 18.88 0.63
N ALA A 37 6.21 17.58 0.64
CA ALA A 37 6.44 16.69 1.78
C ALA A 37 7.80 16.01 1.65
N VAL A 38 8.65 16.11 2.67
CA VAL A 38 9.93 15.39 2.73
C VAL A 38 9.77 14.18 3.64
N VAL A 39 9.92 12.99 3.07
CA VAL A 39 9.85 11.73 3.81
C VAL A 39 11.27 11.17 3.96
N VAL A 40 11.73 11.01 5.20
CA VAL A 40 13.02 10.38 5.50
C VAL A 40 12.78 8.90 5.78
N ILE A 41 13.45 8.04 5.02
CA ILE A 41 13.36 6.59 5.13
C ILE A 41 14.74 6.01 5.49
N GLY A 42 14.74 4.95 6.30
CA GLY A 42 15.99 4.35 6.83
C GLY A 42 16.68 3.36 5.90
N ASP A 43 16.22 3.20 4.68
CA ASP A 43 16.74 2.24 3.70
C ASP A 43 16.54 2.79 2.28
N THR A 44 17.06 2.09 1.27
CA THR A 44 17.05 2.54 -0.12
C THR A 44 15.89 1.94 -0.92
N ILE A 45 15.28 2.75 -1.79
CA ILE A 45 14.36 2.26 -2.82
C ILE A 45 15.20 1.50 -3.86
N ASN A 46 15.00 0.20 -3.98
CA ASN A 46 15.78 -0.66 -4.87
C ASN A 46 15.03 -1.09 -6.13
N SER A 47 13.71 -0.92 -6.16
CA SER A 47 12.86 -1.24 -7.31
C SER A 47 11.50 -0.57 -7.17
N LEU A 48 10.89 -0.18 -8.28
CA LEU A 48 9.46 0.18 -8.35
C LEU A 48 8.60 -1.02 -8.78
N ASP A 49 9.22 -2.15 -9.13
CA ASP A 49 8.52 -3.39 -9.42
C ASP A 49 8.18 -4.10 -8.11
N ILE A 50 6.93 -3.95 -7.68
CA ILE A 50 6.42 -4.54 -6.43
C ILE A 50 6.32 -6.06 -6.46
N HIS A 51 6.33 -6.68 -7.65
CA HIS A 51 6.29 -8.12 -7.80
C HIS A 51 7.68 -8.77 -7.80
N ARG A 52 8.75 -7.96 -7.91
CA ARG A 52 10.11 -8.47 -7.92
C ARG A 52 10.48 -9.09 -6.57
N SER A 53 11.13 -10.23 -6.60
CA SER A 53 11.74 -10.81 -5.40
C SER A 53 12.84 -9.89 -4.86
N GLY A 54 12.89 -9.70 -3.53
CA GLY A 54 13.87 -8.84 -2.88
C GLY A 54 13.59 -7.34 -2.96
N THR A 55 12.38 -6.93 -3.35
CA THR A 55 11.95 -5.54 -3.28
C THR A 55 11.96 -5.03 -1.83
N SER A 56 12.61 -3.89 -1.59
CA SER A 56 12.77 -3.32 -0.25
C SER A 56 11.48 -2.75 0.31
N ARG A 57 11.41 -2.64 1.64
CA ARG A 57 10.25 -2.02 2.31
C ARG A 57 9.98 -0.59 1.84
N PRO A 58 10.98 0.31 1.65
CA PRO A 58 10.75 1.63 1.09
C PRO A 58 10.14 1.62 -0.31
N SER A 59 10.51 0.65 -1.14
CA SER A 59 9.90 0.47 -2.46
C SER A 59 8.40 0.23 -2.39
N TYR A 60 7.94 -0.61 -1.45
CA TYR A 60 6.50 -0.80 -1.22
C TYR A 60 5.81 0.46 -0.70
N GLN A 61 6.49 1.26 0.16
CA GLN A 61 5.94 2.53 0.63
C GLN A 61 5.69 3.52 -0.50
N VAL A 62 6.59 3.56 -1.49
CA VAL A 62 6.37 4.37 -2.70
C VAL A 62 5.25 3.78 -3.54
N ALA A 63 5.28 2.47 -3.78
CA ALA A 63 4.32 1.80 -4.64
C ALA A 63 2.86 1.96 -4.18
N VAL A 64 2.59 1.91 -2.87
CA VAL A 64 1.23 2.10 -2.33
C VAL A 64 0.67 3.51 -2.54
N ASN A 65 1.53 4.48 -2.88
CA ASN A 65 1.14 5.83 -3.22
C ASN A 65 1.11 6.12 -4.73
N CYS A 66 1.67 5.21 -5.54
CA CYS A 66 1.81 5.40 -6.99
C CYS A 66 0.92 4.47 -7.81
N TYR A 67 0.52 3.33 -7.26
CA TYR A 67 -0.24 2.30 -7.95
C TYR A 67 -1.62 2.12 -7.33
N ASP A 68 -2.62 2.02 -8.18
CA ASP A 68 -3.98 1.74 -7.77
C ASP A 68 -4.16 0.24 -7.44
N ARG A 69 -5.04 -0.03 -6.50
CA ARG A 69 -5.53 -1.36 -6.14
C ARG A 69 -6.95 -1.51 -6.64
N LEU A 70 -7.45 -2.73 -6.75
CA LEU A 70 -8.87 -2.95 -7.07
C LEU A 70 -9.77 -2.27 -6.03
N VAL A 71 -9.44 -2.47 -4.76
CA VAL A 71 -10.13 -1.89 -3.61
C VAL A 71 -9.12 -1.46 -2.56
N ALA A 72 -9.50 -0.56 -1.67
CA ALA A 72 -8.68 -0.10 -0.56
C ALA A 72 -9.46 -0.25 0.76
N PHE A 73 -8.75 -0.30 1.88
CA PHE A 73 -9.37 -0.09 3.17
C PHE A 73 -9.86 1.35 3.30
N ASP A 74 -10.98 1.52 3.97
CA ASP A 74 -11.51 2.84 4.30
C ASP A 74 -10.66 3.51 5.39
N THR A 75 -10.93 4.76 5.70
CA THR A 75 -10.26 5.50 6.76
C THR A 75 -11.24 5.88 7.87
N LYS A 76 -10.73 5.96 9.08
CA LYS A 76 -11.44 6.48 10.26
C LYS A 76 -10.60 7.53 10.97
N THR A 77 -11.27 8.51 11.55
CA THR A 77 -10.64 9.49 12.42
C THR A 77 -10.51 8.93 13.82
N LEU A 78 -9.32 8.99 14.38
CA LEU A 78 -9.04 8.60 15.77
C LEU A 78 -9.41 9.73 16.74
N ALA A 79 -9.39 9.44 18.04
CA ALA A 79 -9.76 10.38 19.09
C ALA A 79 -8.87 11.66 19.15
N ASP A 80 -7.63 11.54 18.68
CA ASP A 80 -6.66 12.64 18.56
C ASP A 80 -6.79 13.46 17.27
N GLY A 81 -7.78 13.13 16.41
CA GLY A 81 -8.00 13.78 15.11
C GLY A 81 -7.15 13.21 13.97
N SER A 82 -6.23 12.29 14.23
CA SER A 82 -5.44 11.64 13.18
C SER A 82 -6.27 10.64 12.37
N LEU A 83 -5.83 10.38 11.12
CA LEU A 83 -6.46 9.37 10.25
C LEU A 83 -5.76 8.02 10.40
N SER A 84 -6.54 6.96 10.46
CA SER A 84 -6.07 5.57 10.42
C SER A 84 -6.90 4.74 9.45
N TYR A 85 -6.38 3.61 9.00
CA TYR A 85 -7.16 2.66 8.21
C TYR A 85 -8.28 2.02 9.06
N ASP A 86 -9.46 1.94 8.48
CA ASP A 86 -10.56 1.11 9.00
C ASP A 86 -10.53 -0.25 8.30
N TYR A 87 -9.87 -1.22 8.92
CA TYR A 87 -9.74 -2.58 8.36
C TYR A 87 -11.06 -3.37 8.30
N SER A 88 -12.13 -2.84 8.88
CA SER A 88 -13.47 -3.45 8.82
C SER A 88 -14.25 -3.03 7.56
N LYS A 89 -13.77 -2.04 6.83
CA LYS A 89 -14.44 -1.47 5.67
C LYS A 89 -13.53 -1.42 4.46
N VAL A 90 -14.11 -1.74 3.32
CA VAL A 90 -13.45 -1.67 2.01
C VAL A 90 -14.16 -0.65 1.14
N ARG A 91 -13.39 0.20 0.47
CA ARG A 91 -13.89 1.22 -0.45
C ARG A 91 -13.43 0.97 -1.87
N PRO A 92 -14.19 1.46 -2.88
CA PRO A 92 -13.78 1.43 -4.28
C PRO A 92 -12.46 2.19 -4.52
N GLU A 93 -11.56 1.61 -5.36
CA GLU A 93 -10.37 2.29 -5.88
C GLU A 93 -10.34 2.15 -7.41
N LEU A 94 -9.64 1.18 -8.00
CA LEU A 94 -9.70 0.89 -9.44
C LEU A 94 -11.06 0.27 -9.82
N ALA A 95 -11.57 -0.65 -9.01
CA ALA A 95 -12.93 -1.14 -9.16
C ALA A 95 -13.94 -0.12 -8.63
N GLU A 96 -15.02 0.13 -9.35
CA GLU A 96 -16.15 0.94 -8.89
C GLU A 96 -17.11 0.16 -7.99
N SER A 97 -17.19 -1.18 -8.20
CA SER A 97 -18.02 -2.08 -7.42
C SER A 97 -17.51 -3.52 -7.51
N TRP A 98 -18.00 -4.36 -6.60
CA TRP A 98 -17.74 -5.80 -6.62
C TRP A 98 -18.90 -6.59 -6.05
N THR A 99 -18.97 -7.86 -6.43
CA THR A 99 -19.99 -8.81 -5.97
C THR A 99 -19.31 -10.11 -5.56
N VAL A 100 -19.58 -10.58 -4.36
CA VAL A 100 -19.16 -11.91 -3.88
C VAL A 100 -20.23 -12.91 -4.27
N ALA A 101 -19.83 -14.04 -4.86
CA ALA A 101 -20.78 -15.12 -5.19
C ALA A 101 -21.41 -15.69 -3.91
N PRO A 102 -22.65 -16.22 -3.98
CA PRO A 102 -23.35 -16.74 -2.79
C PRO A 102 -22.61 -17.85 -2.05
N ASP A 103 -21.82 -18.64 -2.75
CA ASP A 103 -20.98 -19.71 -2.18
C ASP A 103 -19.67 -19.17 -1.56
N GLY A 104 -19.33 -17.89 -1.78
CA GLY A 104 -18.11 -17.26 -1.33
C GLY A 104 -16.86 -17.73 -2.07
N MET A 105 -17.00 -18.38 -3.21
CA MET A 105 -15.88 -18.95 -3.97
C MET A 105 -15.39 -18.08 -5.11
N SER A 106 -16.08 -16.99 -5.41
CA SER A 106 -15.60 -16.01 -6.39
C SER A 106 -16.00 -14.59 -6.04
N ILE A 107 -15.22 -13.63 -6.53
CA ILE A 107 -15.48 -12.20 -6.42
C ILE A 107 -15.35 -11.59 -7.81
N THR A 108 -16.41 -10.95 -8.28
CA THR A 108 -16.44 -10.23 -9.55
C THR A 108 -16.34 -8.73 -9.30
N PHE A 109 -15.40 -8.08 -9.97
CA PHE A 109 -15.13 -6.65 -9.89
C PHE A 109 -15.55 -5.95 -11.19
N LYS A 110 -16.19 -4.80 -11.07
CA LYS A 110 -16.38 -3.86 -12.17
C LYS A 110 -15.36 -2.75 -12.08
N LEU A 111 -14.55 -2.57 -13.11
CA LEU A 111 -13.54 -1.52 -13.19
C LEU A 111 -14.17 -0.18 -13.57
N LYS A 112 -13.60 0.91 -13.08
CA LYS A 112 -14.00 2.25 -13.48
C LYS A 112 -13.74 2.48 -14.97
N PRO A 113 -14.72 2.90 -15.76
CA PRO A 113 -14.56 3.06 -17.20
C PRO A 113 -13.62 4.21 -17.61
N ASN A 114 -13.37 5.13 -16.69
CA ASN A 114 -12.47 6.29 -16.88
C ASN A 114 -11.08 6.10 -16.29
N ALA A 115 -10.76 4.92 -15.76
CA ALA A 115 -9.42 4.61 -15.25
C ALA A 115 -8.43 4.55 -16.40
N LYS A 116 -7.28 5.25 -16.23
CA LYS A 116 -6.25 5.37 -17.27
C LYS A 116 -4.87 5.24 -16.67
N PHE A 117 -3.96 4.71 -17.46
CA PHE A 117 -2.52 4.84 -17.21
C PHE A 117 -2.04 6.27 -17.44
N GLN A 118 -0.80 6.57 -17.06
CA GLN A 118 -0.19 7.89 -17.19
C GLN A 118 -0.02 8.34 -18.66
N ASP A 119 0.05 7.39 -19.58
CA ASP A 119 0.10 7.66 -21.03
C ASP A 119 -1.29 7.93 -21.65
N GLY A 120 -2.37 7.84 -20.84
CA GLY A 120 -3.74 8.07 -21.26
C GLY A 120 -4.47 6.82 -21.77
N THR A 121 -3.80 5.67 -21.88
CA THR A 121 -4.47 4.40 -22.25
C THR A 121 -5.42 3.95 -21.14
N GLN A 122 -6.53 3.34 -21.54
CA GLN A 122 -7.55 2.86 -20.61
C GLN A 122 -7.04 1.60 -19.88
N VAL A 123 -7.21 1.55 -18.57
CA VAL A 123 -6.99 0.34 -17.77
C VAL A 123 -8.12 -0.66 -18.03
N THR A 124 -7.77 -1.92 -18.26
CA THR A 124 -8.68 -3.01 -18.59
C THR A 124 -8.56 -4.18 -17.64
N ALA A 125 -9.48 -5.13 -17.74
CA ALA A 125 -9.43 -6.39 -16.99
C ALA A 125 -8.22 -7.27 -17.38
N ASP A 126 -7.72 -7.14 -18.61
CA ASP A 126 -6.50 -7.82 -19.06
C ASP A 126 -5.26 -7.32 -18.30
N ASP A 127 -5.17 -6.01 -18.04
CA ASP A 127 -4.07 -5.41 -17.26
C ASP A 127 -4.09 -5.90 -15.81
N VAL A 128 -5.29 -5.99 -15.21
CA VAL A 128 -5.47 -6.54 -13.87
C VAL A 128 -5.06 -8.01 -13.84
N LYS A 129 -5.51 -8.80 -14.82
CA LYS A 129 -5.13 -10.21 -14.93
C LYS A 129 -3.62 -10.36 -15.05
N TRP A 130 -2.99 -9.65 -15.96
CA TRP A 130 -1.54 -9.69 -16.15
C TRP A 130 -0.78 -9.41 -14.85
N SER A 131 -1.20 -8.40 -14.10
CA SER A 131 -0.59 -8.02 -12.84
C SER A 131 -0.71 -9.13 -11.79
N LEU A 132 -1.88 -9.75 -11.65
CA LEU A 132 -2.11 -10.80 -10.67
C LEU A 132 -1.49 -12.14 -11.08
N ASP A 133 -1.53 -12.50 -12.37
CA ASP A 133 -0.82 -13.66 -12.93
C ASP A 133 0.68 -13.56 -12.59
N ARG A 134 1.25 -12.38 -12.79
CA ARG A 134 2.65 -12.12 -12.45
C ARG A 134 2.91 -12.24 -10.95
N ALA A 135 2.04 -11.69 -10.10
CA ALA A 135 2.19 -11.74 -8.65
C ALA A 135 2.24 -13.19 -8.09
N VAL A 136 1.47 -14.12 -8.66
CA VAL A 136 1.48 -15.53 -8.22
C VAL A 136 2.61 -16.34 -8.85
N SER A 137 3.21 -15.88 -9.95
CA SER A 137 4.18 -16.64 -10.74
C SER A 137 5.64 -16.26 -10.50
N VAL A 138 5.94 -15.03 -10.10
CA VAL A 138 7.32 -14.50 -9.98
C VAL A 138 8.10 -15.11 -8.81
N GLY A 139 7.39 -15.62 -7.80
CA GLY A 139 7.99 -16.10 -6.56
C GLY A 139 8.29 -15.00 -5.56
N GLY A 140 8.96 -15.33 -4.47
CA GLY A 140 9.29 -14.39 -3.41
C GLY A 140 8.09 -13.96 -2.57
N PHE A 141 8.21 -12.81 -1.91
CA PHE A 141 7.24 -12.32 -0.95
C PHE A 141 5.84 -12.08 -1.53
N PRO A 142 5.66 -11.48 -2.74
CA PRO A 142 4.34 -11.32 -3.33
C PRO A 142 3.59 -12.64 -3.52
N THR A 143 4.25 -13.66 -4.06
CA THR A 143 3.65 -14.99 -4.25
C THR A 143 3.22 -15.63 -2.92
N VAL A 144 4.01 -15.47 -1.85
CA VAL A 144 3.66 -15.96 -0.51
C VAL A 144 2.43 -15.24 0.03
N GLN A 145 2.34 -13.93 -0.15
CA GLN A 145 1.18 -13.13 0.25
C GLN A 145 -0.10 -13.56 -0.49
N MET A 146 -0.01 -13.75 -1.80
CA MET A 146 -1.12 -14.18 -2.63
C MET A 146 -1.63 -15.57 -2.18
N LYS A 147 -0.72 -16.52 -1.91
CA LYS A 147 -1.06 -17.86 -1.40
C LYS A 147 -1.78 -17.81 -0.05
N ALA A 148 -1.38 -16.92 0.85
CA ALA A 148 -2.08 -16.72 2.12
C ALA A 148 -3.55 -16.33 1.90
N GLY A 149 -3.86 -15.58 0.82
CA GLY A 149 -5.21 -15.23 0.36
C GLY A 149 -5.91 -16.32 -0.48
N SER A 150 -5.35 -17.52 -0.59
CA SER A 150 -5.88 -18.61 -1.46
C SER A 150 -5.79 -18.30 -2.95
N LEU A 151 -4.84 -17.46 -3.35
CA LEU A 151 -4.55 -17.08 -4.72
C LEU A 151 -3.19 -17.67 -5.10
N GLU A 152 -3.18 -18.73 -5.88
CA GLU A 152 -2.00 -19.55 -6.11
C GLU A 152 -1.64 -19.74 -7.58
N LYS A 153 -2.63 -19.54 -8.46
CA LYS A 153 -2.50 -19.90 -9.88
C LYS A 153 -3.14 -18.83 -10.79
N PRO A 154 -2.54 -18.56 -11.98
CA PRO A 154 -3.09 -17.64 -12.97
C PRO A 154 -4.53 -17.94 -13.41
N GLU A 155 -4.93 -19.24 -13.41
CA GLU A 155 -6.27 -19.64 -13.82
C GLU A 155 -7.38 -19.13 -12.91
N GLN A 156 -7.04 -18.66 -11.70
CA GLN A 156 -7.98 -18.05 -10.76
C GLN A 156 -8.37 -16.62 -11.18
N PHE A 157 -7.66 -16.01 -12.09
CA PHE A 157 -7.85 -14.64 -12.55
C PHE A 157 -8.50 -14.61 -13.92
N VAL A 158 -9.77 -14.26 -13.96
CA VAL A 158 -10.61 -14.39 -15.16
C VAL A 158 -11.02 -13.03 -15.70
N VAL A 159 -10.70 -12.76 -16.94
CA VAL A 159 -11.26 -11.63 -17.70
C VAL A 159 -12.65 -12.06 -18.19
N VAL A 160 -13.68 -11.42 -17.67
CA VAL A 160 -15.08 -11.68 -18.10
C VAL A 160 -15.42 -10.83 -19.31
N ASP A 161 -15.06 -9.56 -19.24
CA ASP A 161 -15.11 -8.60 -20.35
C ASP A 161 -14.05 -7.50 -20.12
N LYS A 162 -13.99 -6.50 -21.00
CA LYS A 162 -13.00 -5.44 -20.97
C LYS A 162 -12.90 -4.72 -19.61
N LEU A 163 -14.00 -4.59 -18.88
CA LEU A 163 -14.08 -3.87 -17.60
C LEU A 163 -14.58 -4.74 -16.45
N THR A 164 -14.80 -6.02 -16.70
CA THR A 164 -15.25 -6.97 -15.66
C THR A 164 -14.20 -8.05 -15.45
N PHE A 165 -13.72 -8.13 -14.23
CA PHE A 165 -12.68 -9.04 -13.79
C PHE A 165 -13.20 -9.92 -12.65
N ARG A 166 -12.87 -11.22 -12.66
CA ARG A 166 -13.29 -12.15 -11.62
C ARG A 166 -12.09 -12.88 -11.01
N ILE A 167 -12.12 -13.05 -9.72
CA ILE A 167 -11.20 -13.91 -8.96
C ILE A 167 -11.96 -15.14 -8.49
N ASP A 168 -11.45 -16.32 -8.84
CA ASP A 168 -11.96 -17.61 -8.39
C ASP A 168 -11.05 -18.14 -7.26
N LEU A 169 -11.60 -18.47 -6.10
CA LEU A 169 -10.85 -18.93 -4.94
C LEU A 169 -10.72 -20.45 -4.96
N LEU A 170 -9.55 -20.99 -4.57
CA LEU A 170 -9.34 -22.45 -4.43
C LEU A 170 -10.04 -23.02 -3.20
N ARG A 171 -10.28 -22.18 -2.21
CA ARG A 171 -10.96 -22.52 -0.97
C ARG A 171 -11.68 -21.30 -0.41
N LYS A 172 -12.74 -21.53 0.32
CA LYS A 172 -13.46 -20.44 0.99
C LYS A 172 -12.52 -19.74 1.99
N SER A 173 -12.44 -18.43 1.88
CA SER A 173 -11.78 -17.62 2.91
C SER A 173 -12.61 -17.64 4.20
N LYS A 174 -11.93 -17.73 5.34
CA LYS A 174 -12.59 -17.65 6.65
C LYS A 174 -12.90 -16.21 7.01
#